data_b84b720ec9e89217e62731789f78e5fd
#
_entry.id   b84b720ec9e89217e62731789f78e5fd
#
_cell.length_a   1.000
_cell.length_b   1.000
_cell.length_c   1.000
_cell.angle_alpha   90.00
_cell.angle_beta   90.00
_cell.angle_gamma   90.00
#
_symmetry.space_group_name_H-M   'P 1'
#
loop_
_entity.id
_entity.type
_entity.pdbx_description
1 polymer ?
#
loop_
_entity_poly.entity_id
_entity_poly.type
_entity_poly.pdbx_seq_one_letter_code
_entity_poly.pdbx_strand_id
1 'polypeptide(L)'
;MFVPRSRTRVWAVPFVAALALVVMAAGTAQAQATVQVVTSFDEAQGQNPEGIAIGRTGSIFVSVSPLGDVWRIPPGSSDPQPFGHVDGITPGADFGLLGLAVDVFGNVYGAVQSANPDANGVWRFDRSTGDATRLPGTAGIGIPNGLAFDKQMNLYVTDSARGAIWRIPWGGAASIWLQDPALTGDGSLGLGLGANGIAVQRGVLTVTNTERRTILQIPKVGGEPGSISVLTTLPVGDNPDGVTMDVFGDAFVAMNLANAIAKVRPSGSMSVVASGDPLDFPSSVVFGTARGQRMTIYGVNFSISELFNLPPGDGPGVFRFAAGVPGMPVP
;
A
#
# COMPACT_ATOMS: atom_id res chain seq x y z
N MET A 1 -40.27 64.37 -65.18
CA MET A 1 -39.02 63.84 -64.66
C MET A 1 -39.34 62.92 -63.46
N PHE A 2 -39.43 61.64 -63.74
CA PHE A 2 -39.83 60.65 -62.78
C PHE A 2 -38.57 60.03 -62.19
N VAL A 3 -38.45 59.99 -60.82
CA VAL A 3 -37.39 59.32 -60.09
C VAL A 3 -37.97 58.03 -59.52
N PRO A 4 -37.42 56.85 -59.78
CA PRO A 4 -37.92 55.58 -59.16
C PRO A 4 -37.32 55.37 -57.77
N ARG A 5 -38.16 55.10 -56.80
CA ARG A 5 -37.83 54.69 -55.43
C ARG A 5 -37.35 53.22 -55.44
N SER A 6 -36.12 52.93 -55.00
CA SER A 6 -35.57 51.63 -54.76
C SER A 6 -36.13 51.04 -53.44
N ARG A 7 -36.70 49.86 -53.50
CA ARG A 7 -37.14 49.09 -52.33
C ARG A 7 -35.98 48.19 -51.93
N THR A 8 -35.38 48.42 -50.79
CA THR A 8 -34.41 47.51 -50.10
C THR A 8 -35.19 46.40 -49.44
N ARG A 9 -34.96 45.16 -49.90
CA ARG A 9 -35.46 43.96 -49.22
C ARG A 9 -34.48 43.62 -48.05
N VAL A 10 -34.96 43.68 -46.80
CA VAL A 10 -34.29 43.17 -45.64
C VAL A 10 -34.55 41.69 -45.55
N TRP A 11 -33.51 40.86 -45.66
CA TRP A 11 -33.55 39.42 -45.41
C TRP A 11 -33.42 39.20 -43.92
N ALA A 12 -34.47 38.69 -43.26
CA ALA A 12 -34.40 38.19 -41.87
C ALA A 12 -33.77 36.83 -41.88
N VAL A 13 -32.62 36.68 -41.23
CA VAL A 13 -31.96 35.39 -40.96
C VAL A 13 -32.54 34.84 -39.64
N PRO A 14 -33.11 33.62 -39.64
CA PRO A 14 -33.57 33.05 -38.39
C PRO A 14 -32.37 32.58 -37.55
N PHE A 15 -32.21 33.17 -36.38
CA PHE A 15 -31.30 32.67 -35.34
C PHE A 15 -31.89 31.38 -34.77
N VAL A 16 -31.31 30.20 -35.13
CA VAL A 16 -31.57 28.94 -34.46
C VAL A 16 -30.68 28.92 -33.21
N ALA A 17 -31.24 29.19 -32.06
CA ALA A 17 -30.56 28.98 -30.77
C ALA A 17 -30.47 27.46 -30.51
N ALA A 18 -29.28 26.87 -30.69
CA ALA A 18 -28.99 25.51 -30.25
C ALA A 18 -28.86 25.51 -28.73
N LEU A 19 -29.86 25.00 -28.06
CA LEU A 19 -29.84 24.73 -26.62
C LEU A 19 -28.95 23.51 -26.35
N ALA A 20 -27.69 23.70 -25.98
CA ALA A 20 -26.81 22.65 -25.56
C ALA A 20 -27.26 22.15 -24.17
N LEU A 21 -27.89 20.99 -24.15
CA LEU A 21 -28.24 20.29 -22.90
C LEU A 21 -26.94 19.76 -22.29
N VAL A 22 -26.35 20.44 -21.32
CA VAL A 22 -25.26 19.92 -20.51
C VAL A 22 -25.87 18.93 -19.53
N VAL A 23 -25.83 17.65 -19.89
CA VAL A 23 -26.13 16.56 -18.96
C VAL A 23 -24.93 16.47 -18.00
N MET A 24 -25.03 17.15 -16.87
CA MET A 24 -24.16 16.87 -15.72
C MET A 24 -24.47 15.45 -15.25
N ALA A 25 -23.62 14.49 -15.59
CA ALA A 25 -23.63 13.19 -14.95
C ALA A 25 -23.26 13.44 -13.47
N ALA A 26 -24.28 13.48 -12.61
CA ALA A 26 -24.07 13.41 -11.19
C ALA A 26 -23.45 12.03 -10.93
N GLY A 27 -22.13 11.98 -10.76
CA GLY A 27 -21.45 10.80 -10.27
C GLY A 27 -22.08 10.47 -8.92
N THR A 28 -22.71 9.32 -8.80
CA THR A 28 -23.17 8.79 -7.51
C THR A 28 -21.93 8.68 -6.63
N ALA A 29 -21.84 9.53 -5.60
CA ALA A 29 -20.81 9.39 -4.56
C ALA A 29 -20.93 7.97 -4.02
N GLN A 30 -19.91 7.17 -4.23
CA GLN A 30 -19.88 5.81 -3.69
C GLN A 30 -19.83 5.96 -2.16
N ALA A 31 -20.79 5.34 -1.45
CA ALA A 31 -20.80 5.38 0.00
C ALA A 31 -19.48 4.76 0.50
N GLN A 32 -18.80 5.48 1.40
CA GLN A 32 -17.59 4.97 2.03
C GLN A 32 -17.91 3.77 2.91
N ALA A 33 -16.97 2.84 2.99
CA ALA A 33 -17.11 1.67 3.84
C ALA A 33 -16.99 2.06 5.31
N THR A 34 -17.82 1.44 6.15
CA THR A 34 -17.69 1.60 7.61
C THR A 34 -16.46 0.85 8.08
N VAL A 35 -15.49 1.57 8.64
CA VAL A 35 -14.27 1.01 9.23
C VAL A 35 -14.56 0.58 10.67
N GLN A 36 -14.04 -0.58 11.05
CA GLN A 36 -14.16 -1.15 12.40
C GLN A 36 -12.77 -1.43 12.96
N VAL A 37 -12.53 -1.06 14.21
CA VAL A 37 -11.32 -1.44 14.94
C VAL A 37 -11.42 -2.93 15.30
N VAL A 38 -10.35 -3.68 15.02
CA VAL A 38 -10.18 -5.09 15.39
C VAL A 38 -9.51 -5.19 16.74
N THR A 39 -8.42 -4.44 16.93
CA THR A 39 -7.66 -4.32 18.17
C THR A 39 -6.89 -3.00 18.18
N SER A 40 -6.60 -2.51 19.38
CA SER A 40 -5.74 -1.34 19.59
C SER A 40 -4.43 -1.76 20.24
N PHE A 41 -3.38 -0.97 20.02
CA PHE A 41 -2.06 -1.13 20.61
C PHE A 41 -1.78 0.03 21.57
N ASP A 42 -0.77 -0.12 22.44
CA ASP A 42 -0.41 0.89 23.42
C ASP A 42 0.71 1.80 22.87
N GLU A 43 0.31 2.98 22.43
CA GLU A 43 1.22 4.00 21.89
C GLU A 43 2.26 4.44 22.92
N ALA A 44 1.88 4.52 24.20
CA ALA A 44 2.81 4.93 25.27
C ALA A 44 3.95 3.92 25.47
N GLN A 45 3.77 2.68 25.00
CA GLN A 45 4.80 1.65 24.95
C GLN A 45 5.50 1.55 23.59
N GLY A 46 5.25 2.47 22.67
CA GLY A 46 5.82 2.45 21.33
C GLY A 46 5.26 1.34 20.44
N GLN A 47 4.06 0.86 20.72
CA GLN A 47 3.44 -0.22 19.96
C GLN A 47 2.74 0.33 18.70
N ASN A 48 3.51 0.86 17.77
CA ASN A 48 3.02 1.41 16.51
C ASN A 48 3.12 0.36 15.38
N PRO A 49 2.00 -0.25 14.94
CA PRO A 49 2.02 -1.26 13.88
C PRO A 49 2.16 -0.61 12.51
N GLU A 50 3.10 -1.11 11.68
CA GLU A 50 3.34 -0.58 10.34
C GLU A 50 2.92 -1.54 9.24
N GLY A 51 3.35 -2.81 9.31
CA GLY A 51 3.05 -3.85 8.34
C GLY A 51 1.98 -4.83 8.82
N ILE A 52 1.23 -5.38 7.86
CA ILE A 52 0.23 -6.41 8.11
C ILE A 52 0.31 -7.51 7.06
N ALA A 53 0.22 -8.76 7.49
CA ALA A 53 0.05 -9.91 6.62
C ALA A 53 -0.93 -10.92 7.22
N ILE A 54 -1.65 -11.68 6.38
CA ILE A 54 -2.61 -12.68 6.85
C ILE A 54 -2.25 -14.05 6.30
N GLY A 55 -2.02 -15.01 7.20
CA GLY A 55 -1.76 -16.38 6.85
C GLY A 55 -3.00 -17.10 6.31
N ARG A 56 -2.81 -18.23 5.61
CA ARG A 56 -3.90 -18.99 4.94
C ARG A 56 -5.03 -19.42 5.87
N THR A 57 -4.76 -19.57 7.16
CA THR A 57 -5.74 -19.95 8.19
C THR A 57 -6.48 -18.75 8.78
N GLY A 58 -6.13 -17.51 8.38
CA GLY A 58 -6.73 -16.28 8.87
C GLY A 58 -6.05 -15.69 10.11
N SER A 59 -4.88 -16.21 10.54
CA SER A 59 -4.04 -15.52 11.52
C SER A 59 -3.53 -14.21 10.93
N ILE A 60 -3.70 -13.11 11.64
CA ILE A 60 -3.17 -11.80 11.28
C ILE A 60 -1.81 -11.64 11.96
N PHE A 61 -0.82 -11.19 11.21
CA PHE A 61 0.50 -10.82 11.72
C PHE A 61 0.69 -9.34 11.49
N VAL A 62 1.20 -8.64 12.49
CA VAL A 62 1.51 -7.21 12.42
C VAL A 62 2.93 -6.97 12.89
N SER A 63 3.64 -6.09 12.21
CA SER A 63 4.93 -5.57 12.68
C SER A 63 4.69 -4.42 13.64
N VAL A 64 5.25 -4.50 14.83
CA VAL A 64 5.32 -3.36 15.76
C VAL A 64 6.65 -2.69 15.49
N SER A 65 6.62 -1.70 14.60
CA SER A 65 7.77 -1.18 13.88
C SER A 65 8.93 -0.73 14.78
N PRO A 66 8.73 0.17 15.74
CA PRO A 66 9.84 0.68 16.53
C PRO A 66 10.51 -0.36 17.44
N LEU A 67 9.77 -1.42 17.77
CA LEU A 67 10.25 -2.45 18.71
C LEU A 67 10.91 -3.64 18.01
N GLY A 68 10.74 -3.78 16.69
CA GLY A 68 11.22 -4.96 15.96
C GLY A 68 10.42 -6.23 16.21
N ASP A 69 9.21 -6.10 16.73
CA ASP A 69 8.35 -7.22 17.09
C ASP A 69 7.41 -7.60 15.93
N VAL A 70 7.15 -8.88 15.79
CA VAL A 70 5.97 -9.41 15.09
C VAL A 70 4.97 -9.89 16.13
N TRP A 71 3.75 -9.39 16.03
CA TRP A 71 2.65 -9.86 16.87
C TRP A 71 1.64 -10.65 16.02
N ARG A 72 1.03 -11.66 16.62
CA ARG A 72 0.03 -12.51 15.98
C ARG A 72 -1.33 -12.34 16.64
N ILE A 73 -2.37 -12.10 15.82
CA ILE A 73 -3.77 -12.16 16.26
C ILE A 73 -4.35 -13.47 15.72
N PRO A 74 -4.75 -14.43 16.59
CA PRO A 74 -5.34 -15.68 16.16
C PRO A 74 -6.64 -15.50 15.37
N PRO A 75 -7.04 -16.44 14.50
CA PRO A 75 -8.28 -16.35 13.75
C PRO A 75 -9.49 -16.18 14.68
N GLY A 76 -10.31 -15.14 14.43
CA GLY A 76 -11.51 -14.86 15.23
C GLY A 76 -11.25 -14.22 16.58
N SER A 77 -9.99 -13.94 16.93
CA SER A 77 -9.59 -13.19 18.11
C SER A 77 -9.42 -11.70 17.81
N SER A 78 -9.43 -10.89 18.85
CA SER A 78 -8.97 -9.51 18.87
C SER A 78 -7.80 -9.30 19.84
N ASP A 79 -7.21 -10.39 20.35
CA ASP A 79 -6.14 -10.39 21.36
C ASP A 79 -4.79 -10.62 20.66
N PRO A 80 -3.94 -9.59 20.50
CA PRO A 80 -2.63 -9.71 19.89
C PRO A 80 -1.65 -10.38 20.88
N GLN A 81 -0.83 -11.29 20.35
CA GLN A 81 0.16 -12.04 21.13
C GLN A 81 1.54 -11.87 20.48
N PRO A 82 2.62 -11.69 21.27
CA PRO A 82 3.98 -11.72 20.74
C PRO A 82 4.22 -13.01 19.94
N PHE A 83 4.91 -12.87 18.79
CA PHE A 83 5.19 -14.01 17.92
C PHE A 83 6.67 -14.13 17.57
N GLY A 84 7.33 -13.04 17.18
CA GLY A 84 8.74 -13.04 16.81
C GLY A 84 9.37 -11.68 17.07
N HIS A 85 10.71 -11.61 17.07
CA HIS A 85 11.46 -10.41 17.38
C HIS A 85 12.78 -10.37 16.59
N VAL A 86 13.24 -9.16 16.27
CA VAL A 86 14.57 -8.89 15.71
C VAL A 86 15.29 -7.91 16.61
N ASP A 87 16.42 -8.34 17.17
CA ASP A 87 17.28 -7.51 18.00
C ASP A 87 18.02 -6.42 17.21
N GLY A 88 18.45 -5.38 17.90
CA GLY A 88 19.38 -4.36 17.38
C GLY A 88 18.70 -3.24 16.60
N ILE A 89 17.39 -3.07 16.74
CA ILE A 89 16.65 -1.90 16.30
C ILE A 89 16.69 -0.83 17.39
N THR A 90 16.90 0.42 17.00
CA THR A 90 16.94 1.57 17.92
C THR A 90 15.69 2.43 17.72
N PRO A 91 14.68 2.36 18.61
CA PRO A 91 13.48 3.19 18.52
C PRO A 91 13.79 4.67 18.37
N GLY A 92 13.13 5.35 17.45
CA GLY A 92 13.32 6.78 17.17
C GLY A 92 14.53 7.14 16.30
N ALA A 93 15.45 6.18 16.04
CA ALA A 93 16.56 6.34 15.11
C ALA A 93 16.40 5.50 13.84
N ASP A 94 15.83 4.32 13.98
CA ASP A 94 15.54 3.39 12.88
C ASP A 94 14.05 3.45 12.53
N PHE A 95 13.70 3.14 11.28
CA PHE A 95 12.31 2.87 10.92
C PHE A 95 11.81 1.56 11.55
N GLY A 96 12.71 0.60 11.76
CA GLY A 96 12.41 -0.66 12.43
C GLY A 96 11.85 -1.74 11.52
N LEU A 97 10.92 -2.55 12.04
CA LEU A 97 10.28 -3.66 11.30
C LEU A 97 9.07 -3.13 10.55
N LEU A 98 9.16 -3.06 9.23
CA LEU A 98 8.19 -2.50 8.31
C LEU A 98 7.27 -3.58 7.71
N GLY A 99 7.14 -3.63 6.40
CA GLY A 99 6.25 -4.53 5.69
C GLY A 99 6.41 -6.02 6.03
N LEU A 100 5.30 -6.75 5.98
CA LEU A 100 5.25 -8.20 6.23
C LEU A 100 4.73 -8.96 5.02
N ALA A 101 5.15 -10.23 4.89
CA ALA A 101 4.54 -11.22 4.00
C ALA A 101 4.48 -12.59 4.69
N VAL A 102 3.56 -13.47 4.24
CA VAL A 102 3.46 -14.85 4.73
C VAL A 102 3.60 -15.80 3.55
N ASP A 103 4.45 -16.83 3.69
CA ASP A 103 4.61 -17.86 2.67
C ASP A 103 3.50 -18.92 2.70
N VAL A 104 3.50 -19.82 1.70
CA VAL A 104 2.50 -20.89 1.61
C VAL A 104 2.59 -21.91 2.75
N PHE A 105 3.70 -21.93 3.47
CA PHE A 105 3.95 -22.83 4.61
C PHE A 105 3.56 -22.18 5.95
N GLY A 106 3.31 -20.87 5.95
CA GLY A 106 2.92 -20.08 7.12
C GLY A 106 4.07 -19.39 7.85
N ASN A 107 5.30 -19.39 7.29
CA ASN A 107 6.38 -18.57 7.83
C ASN A 107 6.11 -17.11 7.52
N VAL A 108 6.46 -16.24 8.44
CA VAL A 108 6.33 -14.77 8.27
C VAL A 108 7.66 -14.20 7.81
N TYR A 109 7.62 -13.23 6.94
CA TYR A 109 8.78 -12.47 6.48
C TYR A 109 8.57 -11.01 6.80
N GLY A 110 9.62 -10.35 7.30
CA GLY A 110 9.58 -8.94 7.68
C GLY A 110 10.78 -8.18 7.14
N ALA A 111 10.52 -6.96 6.68
CA ALA A 111 11.53 -6.02 6.23
C ALA A 111 11.99 -5.18 7.42
N VAL A 112 13.28 -5.18 7.74
CA VAL A 112 13.86 -4.42 8.86
C VAL A 112 14.80 -3.36 8.32
N GLN A 113 14.49 -2.10 8.59
CA GLN A 113 15.42 -1.01 8.40
C GLN A 113 16.07 -0.64 9.73
N SER A 114 17.39 -0.73 9.79
CA SER A 114 18.18 -0.30 10.92
C SER A 114 19.56 0.20 10.46
N ALA A 115 20.09 1.17 11.19
CA ALA A 115 21.49 1.60 11.05
C ALA A 115 22.47 0.51 11.52
N ASN A 116 22.01 -0.42 12.36
CA ASN A 116 22.77 -1.59 12.75
C ASN A 116 22.80 -2.61 11.61
N PRO A 117 23.97 -2.89 11.00
CA PRO A 117 24.07 -3.84 9.86
C PRO A 117 23.69 -5.27 10.23
N ASP A 118 23.70 -5.63 11.51
CA ASP A 118 23.31 -6.96 11.98
C ASP A 118 21.78 -7.12 12.05
N ALA A 119 21.03 -6.04 12.21
CA ALA A 119 19.57 -6.02 12.19
C ALA A 119 18.99 -5.75 10.80
N ASN A 120 19.63 -4.88 10.00
CA ASN A 120 19.12 -4.45 8.70
C ASN A 120 18.96 -5.61 7.72
N GLY A 121 17.83 -5.65 6.99
CA GLY A 121 17.58 -6.65 5.94
C GLY A 121 16.18 -7.27 6.00
N VAL A 122 16.04 -8.45 5.40
CA VAL A 122 14.78 -9.21 5.43
C VAL A 122 14.95 -10.44 6.31
N TRP A 123 14.01 -10.63 7.21
CA TRP A 123 14.00 -11.70 8.19
C TRP A 123 12.85 -12.67 7.95
N ARG A 124 13.09 -13.95 8.14
CA ARG A 124 12.08 -15.01 8.16
C ARG A 124 11.86 -15.47 9.60
N PHE A 125 10.62 -15.44 10.03
CA PHE A 125 10.17 -15.95 11.33
C PHE A 125 9.55 -17.35 11.13
N ASP A 126 10.05 -18.34 11.85
CA ASP A 126 9.50 -19.70 11.78
C ASP A 126 8.04 -19.73 12.26
N ARG A 127 7.19 -20.38 11.49
CA ARG A 127 5.74 -20.44 11.76
C ARG A 127 5.37 -21.02 13.12
N SER A 128 6.24 -21.86 13.69
CA SER A 128 5.97 -22.64 14.91
C SER A 128 6.58 -21.99 16.15
N THR A 129 7.79 -21.47 16.03
CA THR A 129 8.57 -20.94 17.15
C THR A 129 8.64 -19.41 17.15
N GLY A 130 8.49 -18.76 16.00
CA GLY A 130 8.73 -17.33 15.84
C GLY A 130 10.22 -16.98 15.72
N ASP A 131 11.12 -17.97 15.71
CA ASP A 131 12.56 -17.75 15.59
C ASP A 131 12.90 -17.01 14.31
N ALA A 132 13.64 -15.91 14.45
CA ALA A 132 14.01 -15.04 13.36
C ALA A 132 15.34 -15.47 12.71
N THR A 133 15.38 -15.53 11.40
CA THR A 133 16.59 -15.79 10.61
C THR A 133 16.68 -14.81 9.44
N ARG A 134 17.79 -14.05 9.33
CA ARG A 134 17.98 -13.12 8.23
C ARG A 134 18.23 -13.86 6.92
N LEU A 135 17.56 -13.42 5.85
CA LEU A 135 17.75 -13.99 4.52
C LEU A 135 19.13 -13.59 3.94
N PRO A 136 19.80 -14.49 3.21
CA PRO A 136 21.11 -14.21 2.61
C PRO A 136 21.06 -13.03 1.63
N GLY A 137 22.07 -12.15 1.69
CA GLY A 137 22.24 -11.03 0.76
C GLY A 137 21.37 -9.81 1.04
N THR A 138 20.52 -9.81 2.10
CA THR A 138 19.58 -8.72 2.36
C THR A 138 20.13 -7.57 3.21
N ALA A 139 21.25 -7.76 3.91
CA ALA A 139 21.88 -6.71 4.72
C ALA A 139 22.25 -5.44 3.95
N GLY A 140 22.46 -5.57 2.63
CA GLY A 140 22.81 -4.45 1.75
C GLY A 140 21.61 -3.65 1.23
N ILE A 141 20.36 -3.99 1.56
CA ILE A 141 19.18 -3.22 1.17
C ILE A 141 19.18 -1.90 1.96
N GLY A 142 18.91 -0.78 1.31
CA GLY A 142 18.98 0.54 1.95
C GLY A 142 17.87 0.75 2.98
N ILE A 143 16.63 0.81 2.49
CA ILE A 143 15.41 0.81 3.32
C ILE A 143 14.51 -0.31 2.78
N PRO A 144 14.68 -1.56 3.26
CA PRO A 144 13.75 -2.62 2.90
C PRO A 144 12.38 -2.28 3.48
N ASN A 145 11.32 -2.34 2.63
CA ASN A 145 9.99 -1.90 3.03
C ASN A 145 8.92 -2.93 2.64
N GLY A 146 8.22 -2.79 1.54
CA GLY A 146 7.17 -3.70 1.11
C GLY A 146 7.68 -5.07 0.67
N LEU A 147 6.92 -6.12 0.97
CA LEU A 147 7.24 -7.51 0.66
C LEU A 147 6.09 -8.17 -0.11
N ALA A 148 6.37 -8.87 -1.20
CA ALA A 148 5.36 -9.68 -1.89
C ALA A 148 5.96 -10.93 -2.54
N PHE A 149 5.28 -12.07 -2.36
CA PHE A 149 5.61 -13.31 -3.05
C PHE A 149 4.95 -13.38 -4.43
N ASP A 150 5.65 -13.96 -5.40
CA ASP A 150 5.02 -14.44 -6.62
C ASP A 150 4.64 -15.94 -6.50
N LYS A 151 3.96 -16.46 -7.54
CA LYS A 151 3.54 -17.87 -7.57
C LYS A 151 4.71 -18.87 -7.66
N GLN A 152 5.90 -18.41 -8.02
CA GLN A 152 7.14 -19.20 -8.04
C GLN A 152 7.89 -19.12 -6.71
N MET A 153 7.29 -18.49 -5.67
CA MET A 153 7.89 -18.27 -4.36
C MET A 153 9.14 -17.38 -4.38
N ASN A 154 9.32 -16.54 -5.41
CA ASN A 154 10.25 -15.44 -5.31
C ASN A 154 9.65 -14.35 -4.42
N LEU A 155 10.43 -13.88 -3.46
CA LEU A 155 10.07 -12.73 -2.64
C LEU A 155 10.64 -11.47 -3.29
N TYR A 156 9.78 -10.50 -3.58
CA TYR A 156 10.15 -9.17 -4.03
C TYR A 156 10.12 -8.22 -2.85
N VAL A 157 11.14 -7.36 -2.76
CA VAL A 157 11.33 -6.39 -1.68
C VAL A 157 11.58 -5.03 -2.29
N THR A 158 10.83 -4.02 -1.88
CA THR A 158 11.13 -2.64 -2.24
C THR A 158 12.27 -2.09 -1.38
N ASP A 159 13.16 -1.33 -2.03
CA ASP A 159 14.21 -0.54 -1.37
C ASP A 159 13.89 0.94 -1.57
N SER A 160 13.26 1.52 -0.56
CA SER A 160 12.76 2.90 -0.64
C SER A 160 13.87 3.91 -0.82
N ALA A 161 15.06 3.66 -0.25
CA ALA A 161 16.20 4.59 -0.33
C ALA A 161 16.90 4.54 -1.68
N ARG A 162 17.05 3.33 -2.26
CA ARG A 162 17.82 3.16 -3.51
C ARG A 162 16.98 3.27 -4.77
N GLY A 163 15.65 3.32 -4.65
CA GLY A 163 14.76 3.21 -5.79
C GLY A 163 14.95 1.89 -6.51
N ALA A 164 14.93 0.79 -5.78
CA ALA A 164 15.16 -0.54 -6.32
C ALA A 164 14.09 -1.54 -5.84
N ILE A 165 13.98 -2.62 -6.59
CA ILE A 165 13.26 -3.83 -6.19
C ILE A 165 14.28 -4.96 -6.16
N TRP A 166 14.37 -5.63 -5.02
CA TRP A 166 15.19 -6.82 -4.85
C TRP A 166 14.35 -8.06 -5.06
N ARG A 167 14.96 -9.13 -5.58
CA ARG A 167 14.37 -10.46 -5.70
C ARG A 167 15.16 -11.45 -4.88
N ILE A 168 14.46 -12.24 -4.09
CA ILE A 168 15.01 -13.34 -3.30
C ILE A 168 14.33 -14.62 -3.81
N PRO A 169 15.01 -15.43 -4.63
CA PRO A 169 14.49 -16.72 -5.05
C PRO A 169 14.32 -17.65 -3.84
N TRP A 170 13.39 -18.59 -3.91
CA TRP A 170 13.21 -19.58 -2.85
C TRP A 170 14.52 -20.31 -2.54
N GLY A 171 14.99 -20.21 -1.29
CA GLY A 171 16.26 -20.79 -0.85
C GLY A 171 17.52 -20.12 -1.42
N GLY A 172 17.39 -19.02 -2.16
CA GLY A 172 18.49 -18.25 -2.75
C GLY A 172 18.86 -17.01 -1.95
N ALA A 173 19.84 -16.27 -2.47
CA ALA A 173 20.27 -14.98 -1.94
C ALA A 173 19.57 -13.82 -2.68
N ALA A 174 19.44 -12.68 -1.99
CA ALA A 174 18.89 -11.46 -2.55
C ALA A 174 19.79 -10.88 -3.64
N SER A 175 19.19 -10.36 -4.69
CA SER A 175 19.85 -9.56 -5.73
C SER A 175 18.91 -8.44 -6.20
N ILE A 176 19.48 -7.35 -6.69
CA ILE A 176 18.70 -6.29 -7.33
C ILE A 176 18.06 -6.87 -8.59
N TRP A 177 16.71 -6.85 -8.64
CA TRP A 177 15.93 -7.26 -9.80
C TRP A 177 15.69 -6.10 -10.76
N LEU A 178 15.44 -4.90 -10.19
CA LEU A 178 15.24 -3.65 -10.94
C LEU A 178 15.73 -2.48 -10.10
N GLN A 179 16.42 -1.53 -10.73
CA GLN A 179 16.70 -0.22 -10.17
C GLN A 179 16.35 0.84 -11.21
N ASP A 180 15.54 1.83 -10.84
CA ASP A 180 15.04 2.83 -11.77
C ASP A 180 14.73 4.15 -11.04
N PRO A 181 15.00 5.32 -11.67
CA PRO A 181 14.66 6.63 -11.09
C PRO A 181 13.18 6.82 -10.74
N ALA A 182 12.25 6.13 -11.40
CA ALA A 182 10.83 6.19 -11.06
C ALA A 182 10.52 5.57 -9.68
N LEU A 183 11.41 4.73 -9.17
CA LEU A 183 11.31 4.09 -7.86
C LEU A 183 11.96 4.90 -6.74
N THR A 184 12.73 5.95 -7.04
CA THR A 184 13.34 6.84 -6.02
C THR A 184 12.32 7.84 -5.50
N GLY A 185 12.46 8.28 -4.25
CA GLY A 185 11.76 9.45 -3.73
C GLY A 185 12.17 10.73 -4.46
N ASP A 186 11.41 11.80 -4.26
CA ASP A 186 11.72 13.14 -4.82
C ASP A 186 12.10 14.15 -3.74
N GLY A 187 12.23 13.70 -2.49
CA GLY A 187 12.58 14.54 -1.34
C GLY A 187 11.44 15.40 -0.81
N SER A 188 10.22 15.25 -1.33
CA SER A 188 9.07 16.09 -0.94
C SER A 188 8.68 15.95 0.53
N LEU A 189 8.96 14.82 1.16
CA LEU A 189 8.78 14.57 2.60
C LEU A 189 10.08 14.69 3.40
N GLY A 190 11.24 14.75 2.72
CA GLY A 190 12.55 14.76 3.38
C GLY A 190 12.97 13.43 4.00
N LEU A 191 12.27 12.35 3.70
CA LEU A 191 12.49 11.01 4.27
C LEU A 191 13.24 10.06 3.33
N GLY A 192 13.32 10.39 2.03
CA GLY A 192 13.91 9.53 1.01
C GLY A 192 13.08 8.26 0.74
N LEU A 193 11.77 8.31 0.97
CA LEU A 193 10.85 7.21 0.80
C LEU A 193 10.33 7.14 -0.64
N GLY A 194 11.04 6.39 -1.49
CA GLY A 194 10.62 6.05 -2.84
C GLY A 194 9.64 4.87 -2.88
N ALA A 195 10.05 3.79 -3.57
CA ALA A 195 9.27 2.56 -3.65
C ALA A 195 8.97 1.99 -2.27
N ASN A 196 7.67 1.80 -1.97
CA ASN A 196 7.16 1.43 -0.66
C ASN A 196 6.34 0.13 -0.76
N GLY A 197 5.01 0.19 -0.72
CA GLY A 197 4.17 -0.99 -0.85
C GLY A 197 4.34 -1.71 -2.18
N ILE A 198 4.18 -3.04 -2.17
CA ILE A 198 4.30 -3.88 -3.35
C ILE A 198 3.27 -5.01 -3.33
N ALA A 199 2.66 -5.28 -4.47
CA ALA A 199 1.81 -6.44 -4.69
C ALA A 199 2.15 -7.10 -6.04
N VAL A 200 2.05 -8.44 -6.10
CA VAL A 200 2.32 -9.20 -7.33
C VAL A 200 1.05 -9.88 -7.81
N GLN A 201 0.56 -9.52 -9.00
CA GLN A 201 -0.62 -10.13 -9.58
C GLN A 201 -0.42 -10.44 -11.07
N ARG A 202 -0.72 -11.66 -11.50
CA ARG A 202 -0.69 -12.09 -12.92
C ARG A 202 0.60 -11.72 -13.66
N GLY A 203 1.74 -11.74 -12.94
CA GLY A 203 3.03 -11.39 -13.52
C GLY A 203 3.27 -9.88 -13.64
N VAL A 204 2.51 -9.05 -12.93
CA VAL A 204 2.73 -7.61 -12.81
C VAL A 204 2.99 -7.29 -11.35
N LEU A 205 4.03 -6.52 -11.08
CA LEU A 205 4.26 -5.88 -9.80
C LEU A 205 3.58 -4.53 -9.80
N THR A 206 2.70 -4.28 -8.82
CA THR A 206 2.14 -2.96 -8.53
C THR A 206 2.90 -2.40 -7.34
N VAL A 207 3.51 -1.23 -7.49
CA VAL A 207 4.39 -0.61 -6.51
C VAL A 207 3.91 0.81 -6.23
N THR A 208 3.82 1.17 -4.97
CA THR A 208 3.59 2.57 -4.56
C THR A 208 4.92 3.29 -4.43
N ASN A 209 4.94 4.57 -4.77
CA ASN A 209 6.06 5.47 -4.45
C ASN A 209 5.52 6.61 -3.59
N THR A 210 5.93 6.64 -2.33
CA THR A 210 5.38 7.51 -1.31
C THR A 210 5.61 8.99 -1.61
N GLU A 211 6.84 9.40 -1.84
CA GLU A 211 7.15 10.82 -2.04
C GLU A 211 6.68 11.33 -3.41
N ARG A 212 6.79 10.52 -4.48
CA ARG A 212 6.29 10.89 -5.81
C ARG A 212 4.77 10.77 -5.94
N ARG A 213 4.11 10.17 -4.97
CA ARG A 213 2.67 9.93 -4.97
C ARG A 213 2.19 9.15 -6.20
N THR A 214 3.02 8.21 -6.69
CA THR A 214 2.69 7.42 -7.88
C THR A 214 2.41 5.97 -7.52
N ILE A 215 1.53 5.36 -8.31
CA ILE A 215 1.34 3.92 -8.35
C ILE A 215 1.91 3.43 -9.67
N LEU A 216 2.88 2.54 -9.58
CA LEU A 216 3.66 2.04 -10.70
C LEU A 216 3.26 0.60 -11.01
N GLN A 217 3.34 0.22 -12.30
CA GLN A 217 3.19 -1.16 -12.76
C GLN A 217 4.44 -1.60 -13.50
N ILE A 218 4.93 -2.80 -13.16
CA ILE A 218 6.15 -3.38 -13.71
C ILE A 218 5.81 -4.82 -14.12
N PRO A 219 5.62 -5.09 -15.42
CA PRO A 219 5.37 -6.45 -15.90
C PRO A 219 6.64 -7.31 -15.78
N LYS A 220 6.45 -8.58 -15.45
CA LYS A 220 7.51 -9.61 -15.51
C LYS A 220 7.48 -10.27 -16.88
N VAL A 221 8.56 -10.17 -17.62
CA VAL A 221 8.71 -10.79 -18.93
C VAL A 221 9.80 -11.85 -18.87
N GLY A 222 9.43 -13.12 -18.94
CA GLY A 222 10.38 -14.22 -18.79
C GLY A 222 11.08 -14.29 -17.42
N GLY A 223 10.49 -13.68 -16.38
CA GLY A 223 11.08 -13.58 -15.04
C GLY A 223 11.87 -12.29 -14.81
N GLU A 224 12.18 -11.52 -15.84
CA GLU A 224 12.92 -10.26 -15.79
C GLU A 224 11.96 -9.06 -15.80
N PRO A 225 12.40 -7.85 -15.35
CA PRO A 225 11.57 -6.66 -15.34
C PRO A 225 11.32 -6.15 -16.76
N GLY A 226 10.04 -5.87 -17.06
CA GLY A 226 9.66 -5.08 -18.23
C GLY A 226 9.69 -3.57 -17.93
N SER A 227 9.19 -2.78 -18.87
CA SER A 227 9.16 -1.32 -18.73
C SER A 227 8.21 -0.88 -17.62
N ILE A 228 8.64 0.05 -16.77
CA ILE A 228 7.80 0.70 -15.78
C ILE A 228 6.76 1.58 -16.47
N SER A 229 5.54 1.54 -15.99
CA SER A 229 4.48 2.49 -16.34
C SER A 229 3.86 3.10 -15.08
N VAL A 230 3.47 4.36 -15.17
CA VAL A 230 2.69 5.04 -14.12
C VAL A 230 1.22 4.69 -14.34
N LEU A 231 0.60 3.96 -13.40
CA LEU A 231 -0.82 3.69 -13.42
C LEU A 231 -1.62 4.95 -13.09
N THR A 232 -1.20 5.67 -12.04
CA THR A 232 -1.80 6.94 -11.62
C THR A 232 -0.84 7.74 -10.76
N THR A 233 -1.07 9.05 -10.68
CA THR A 233 -0.44 9.96 -9.72
C THR A 233 -1.53 10.49 -8.79
N LEU A 234 -1.31 10.37 -7.49
CA LEU A 234 -2.24 10.81 -6.46
C LEU A 234 -2.10 12.32 -6.21
N PRO A 235 -3.16 12.98 -5.70
CA PRO A 235 -3.09 14.38 -5.28
C PRO A 235 -1.99 14.65 -4.25
N VAL A 236 -1.63 15.91 -4.09
CA VAL A 236 -0.71 16.34 -3.02
C VAL A 236 -1.38 16.10 -1.67
N GLY A 237 -0.65 15.47 -0.76
CA GLY A 237 -1.17 15.04 0.55
C GLY A 237 -1.69 13.60 0.59
N ASP A 238 -1.91 12.96 -0.57
CA ASP A 238 -2.31 11.55 -0.65
C ASP A 238 -1.07 10.67 -0.88
N ASN A 239 -0.23 10.53 0.14
CA ASN A 239 1.01 9.77 0.03
C ASN A 239 0.72 8.26 0.17
N PRO A 240 0.91 7.47 -0.92
CA PRO A 240 0.61 6.04 -0.90
C PRO A 240 1.68 5.27 -0.13
N ASP A 241 1.24 4.27 0.60
CA ASP A 241 2.06 3.35 1.37
C ASP A 241 1.77 1.90 0.96
N GLY A 242 1.29 1.05 1.84
CA GLY A 242 0.97 -0.33 1.52
C GLY A 242 -0.13 -0.50 0.48
N VAL A 243 -0.06 -1.57 -0.30
CA VAL A 243 -0.99 -1.87 -1.39
C VAL A 243 -1.38 -3.34 -1.40
N THR A 244 -2.66 -3.61 -1.66
CA THR A 244 -3.18 -4.96 -1.91
C THR A 244 -4.08 -4.96 -3.14
N MET A 245 -4.28 -6.14 -3.78
CA MET A 245 -5.02 -6.27 -5.04
C MET A 245 -6.26 -7.14 -4.87
N ASP A 246 -7.34 -6.78 -5.56
CA ASP A 246 -8.49 -7.67 -5.71
C ASP A 246 -8.34 -8.61 -6.93
N VAL A 247 -9.29 -9.54 -7.09
CA VAL A 247 -9.28 -10.50 -8.21
C VAL A 247 -9.50 -9.85 -9.59
N PHE A 248 -10.01 -8.61 -9.64
CA PHE A 248 -10.27 -7.87 -10.87
C PHE A 248 -9.09 -7.01 -11.31
N GLY A 249 -8.11 -6.80 -10.44
CA GLY A 249 -6.92 -5.98 -10.70
C GLY A 249 -7.04 -4.56 -10.17
N ASP A 250 -8.05 -4.28 -9.34
CA ASP A 250 -8.11 -3.01 -8.62
C ASP A 250 -7.11 -3.05 -7.46
N ALA A 251 -6.36 -1.97 -7.29
CA ALA A 251 -5.45 -1.80 -6.17
C ALA A 251 -6.15 -1.05 -5.02
N PHE A 252 -6.01 -1.56 -3.80
CA PHE A 252 -6.40 -0.84 -2.59
C PHE A 252 -5.14 -0.36 -1.90
N VAL A 253 -5.08 0.93 -1.62
CA VAL A 253 -3.86 1.64 -1.21
C VAL A 253 -4.10 2.41 0.07
N ALA A 254 -3.25 2.20 1.06
CA ALA A 254 -3.19 3.05 2.25
C ALA A 254 -2.60 4.40 1.87
N MET A 255 -3.26 5.49 2.28
CA MET A 255 -2.82 6.87 2.06
C MET A 255 -2.57 7.52 3.41
N ASN A 256 -1.30 7.55 3.83
CA ASN A 256 -0.91 7.95 5.18
C ASN A 256 -1.45 9.32 5.57
N LEU A 257 -1.01 10.38 4.86
CA LEU A 257 -1.31 11.77 5.23
C LEU A 257 -2.78 12.15 5.02
N ALA A 258 -3.50 11.38 4.19
CA ALA A 258 -4.92 11.60 3.93
C ALA A 258 -5.84 10.90 4.92
N ASN A 259 -5.31 10.09 5.86
CA ASN A 259 -6.11 9.21 6.74
C ASN A 259 -7.20 8.46 5.96
N ALA A 260 -6.81 7.82 4.85
CA ALA A 260 -7.76 7.24 3.92
C ALA A 260 -7.23 5.96 3.24
N ILE A 261 -8.17 5.19 2.70
CA ILE A 261 -7.87 4.07 1.79
C ILE A 261 -8.47 4.40 0.42
N ALA A 262 -7.63 4.35 -0.60
CA ALA A 262 -8.04 4.51 -1.99
C ALA A 262 -8.22 3.17 -2.69
N LYS A 263 -9.15 3.15 -3.66
CA LYS A 263 -9.27 2.11 -4.67
C LYS A 263 -8.87 2.69 -6.02
N VAL A 264 -7.89 2.08 -6.67
CA VAL A 264 -7.37 2.47 -7.99
C VAL A 264 -7.63 1.36 -8.98
N ARG A 265 -8.36 1.68 -10.05
CA ARG A 265 -8.71 0.74 -11.11
C ARG A 265 -7.56 0.55 -12.11
N PRO A 266 -7.57 -0.51 -12.92
CA PRO A 266 -6.61 -0.69 -14.01
C PRO A 266 -6.60 0.45 -15.05
N SER A 267 -7.66 1.25 -15.10
CA SER A 267 -7.74 2.47 -15.92
C SER A 267 -6.97 3.67 -15.35
N GLY A 268 -6.44 3.55 -14.11
CA GLY A 268 -5.84 4.66 -13.36
C GLY A 268 -6.85 5.53 -12.61
N SER A 269 -8.17 5.29 -12.76
CA SER A 269 -9.17 6.05 -12.01
C SER A 269 -9.17 5.66 -10.53
N MET A 270 -9.20 6.67 -9.66
CA MET A 270 -9.15 6.51 -8.21
C MET A 270 -10.49 6.91 -7.56
N SER A 271 -10.82 6.25 -6.46
CA SER A 271 -11.88 6.65 -5.53
C SER A 271 -11.47 6.34 -4.09
N VAL A 272 -11.81 7.22 -3.15
CA VAL A 272 -11.64 6.95 -1.71
C VAL A 272 -12.75 6.00 -1.26
N VAL A 273 -12.39 4.89 -0.64
CA VAL A 273 -13.33 3.85 -0.18
C VAL A 273 -13.53 3.87 1.34
N ALA A 274 -12.59 4.44 2.08
CA ALA A 274 -12.68 4.70 3.51
C ALA A 274 -11.84 5.92 3.86
N SER A 275 -12.29 6.77 4.79
CA SER A 275 -11.52 7.91 5.29
C SER A 275 -12.05 8.40 6.63
N GLY A 276 -11.19 9.13 7.38
CA GLY A 276 -11.48 9.64 8.72
C GLY A 276 -11.50 8.53 9.76
N ASP A 277 -11.97 8.86 10.99
CA ASP A 277 -11.97 7.92 12.10
C ASP A 277 -12.67 6.59 11.75
N PRO A 278 -12.07 5.45 12.18
CA PRO A 278 -10.93 5.30 13.07
C PRO A 278 -9.56 5.18 12.34
N LEU A 279 -9.39 5.70 11.13
CA LEU A 279 -8.10 5.69 10.43
C LEU A 279 -7.17 6.75 11.02
N ASP A 280 -5.93 6.35 11.35
CA ASP A 280 -4.89 7.20 11.89
C ASP A 280 -3.54 6.83 11.27
N PHE A 281 -3.15 7.58 10.26
CA PHE A 281 -1.95 7.32 9.45
C PHE A 281 -1.88 5.85 8.99
N PRO A 282 -2.89 5.37 8.22
CA PRO A 282 -2.91 3.98 7.78
C PRO A 282 -1.69 3.71 6.88
N SER A 283 -0.88 2.68 7.24
CA SER A 283 0.36 2.37 6.53
C SER A 283 0.23 1.13 5.64
N SER A 284 -0.52 0.12 6.04
CA SER A 284 -0.60 -1.11 5.26
C SER A 284 -2.01 -1.70 5.22
N VAL A 285 -2.32 -2.39 4.11
CA VAL A 285 -3.61 -3.05 3.89
C VAL A 285 -3.44 -4.42 3.26
N VAL A 286 -4.31 -5.37 3.62
CA VAL A 286 -4.30 -6.73 3.09
C VAL A 286 -5.72 -7.32 3.07
N PHE A 287 -6.03 -8.16 2.09
CA PHE A 287 -7.29 -8.90 2.08
C PHE A 287 -7.25 -10.08 3.05
N GLY A 288 -8.39 -10.35 3.70
CA GLY A 288 -8.59 -11.57 4.49
C GLY A 288 -8.49 -12.82 3.63
N THR A 289 -7.97 -13.90 4.21
CA THR A 289 -7.69 -15.17 3.51
C THR A 289 -8.65 -16.28 3.90
N ALA A 290 -9.19 -16.24 5.12
CA ALA A 290 -10.10 -17.27 5.62
C ALA A 290 -11.47 -17.23 4.92
N ARG A 291 -12.18 -18.37 5.00
CA ARG A 291 -13.55 -18.46 4.49
C ARG A 291 -14.44 -17.41 5.16
N GLY A 292 -15.17 -16.64 4.34
CA GLY A 292 -16.04 -15.53 4.80
C GLY A 292 -15.31 -14.19 5.01
N GLN A 293 -13.98 -14.15 4.93
CA GLN A 293 -13.20 -12.92 5.10
C GLN A 293 -12.56 -12.40 3.81
N ARG A 294 -12.67 -13.14 2.70
CA ARG A 294 -12.01 -12.78 1.43
C ARG A 294 -12.48 -11.47 0.81
N MET A 295 -13.62 -10.95 1.24
CA MET A 295 -14.16 -9.65 0.81
C MET A 295 -13.96 -8.56 1.87
N THR A 296 -13.09 -8.83 2.86
CA THR A 296 -12.73 -7.89 3.93
C THR A 296 -11.29 -7.47 3.75
N ILE A 297 -11.04 -6.18 3.80
CA ILE A 297 -9.70 -5.61 3.93
C ILE A 297 -9.44 -5.39 5.42
N TYR A 298 -8.24 -5.78 5.83
CA TYR A 298 -7.63 -5.44 7.10
C TYR A 298 -6.50 -4.47 6.84
N GLY A 299 -6.23 -3.59 7.78
CA GLY A 299 -5.10 -2.68 7.71
C GLY A 299 -4.62 -2.31 9.09
N VAL A 300 -3.53 -1.57 9.14
CA VAL A 300 -2.94 -1.05 10.38
C VAL A 300 -2.89 0.47 10.36
N ASN A 301 -3.16 1.07 11.51
CA ASN A 301 -2.91 2.46 11.82
C ASN A 301 -1.52 2.54 12.45
N PHE A 302 -0.57 3.16 11.75
CA PHE A 302 0.77 3.42 12.29
C PHE A 302 0.74 4.51 13.36
N SER A 303 -0.25 5.42 13.28
CA SER A 303 -0.54 6.45 14.29
C SER A 303 0.64 7.35 14.60
N ILE A 304 1.25 7.90 13.56
CA ILE A 304 2.33 8.90 13.66
C ILE A 304 1.90 10.27 13.09
N SER A 305 0.60 10.52 13.05
CA SER A 305 -0.01 11.74 12.51
C SER A 305 0.58 13.02 13.10
N GLU A 306 0.90 13.01 14.39
CA GLU A 306 1.49 14.18 15.08
C GLU A 306 2.85 14.60 14.52
N LEU A 307 3.67 13.66 14.02
CA LEU A 307 4.96 13.97 13.40
C LEU A 307 4.81 14.81 12.13
N PHE A 308 3.64 14.78 11.51
CA PHE A 308 3.29 15.53 10.31
C PHE A 308 2.35 16.71 10.58
N ASN A 309 2.12 17.05 11.87
CA ASN A 309 1.16 18.08 12.29
C ASN A 309 -0.27 17.81 11.78
N LEU A 310 -0.65 16.56 11.66
CA LEU A 310 -2.00 16.13 11.36
C LEU A 310 -2.81 15.93 12.66
N PRO A 311 -4.14 16.07 12.62
CA PRO A 311 -4.97 15.71 13.76
C PRO A 311 -4.75 14.23 14.12
N PRO A 312 -4.63 13.89 15.43
CA PRO A 312 -4.59 12.49 15.84
C PRO A 312 -5.92 11.81 15.51
N GLY A 313 -5.83 10.52 15.16
CA GLY A 313 -7.00 9.65 15.00
C GLY A 313 -7.27 8.81 16.25
N ASP A 314 -7.77 7.57 16.05
CA ASP A 314 -8.11 6.65 17.15
C ASP A 314 -6.89 5.90 17.73
N GLY A 315 -5.68 6.24 17.29
CA GLY A 315 -4.44 5.65 17.76
C GLY A 315 -4.03 4.37 17.01
N PRO A 316 -2.89 3.75 17.46
CA PRO A 316 -2.32 2.59 16.80
C PRO A 316 -3.23 1.36 16.93
N GLY A 317 -3.40 0.61 15.83
CA GLY A 317 -4.30 -0.53 15.86
C GLY A 317 -4.44 -1.27 14.53
N VAL A 318 -5.22 -2.34 14.57
CA VAL A 318 -5.68 -3.05 13.38
C VAL A 318 -7.14 -2.66 13.12
N PHE A 319 -7.43 -2.28 11.90
CA PHE A 319 -8.79 -2.02 11.43
C PHE A 319 -9.23 -3.00 10.36
N ARG A 320 -10.52 -3.03 10.06
CA ARG A 320 -11.10 -3.77 8.93
C ARG A 320 -12.30 -3.06 8.34
N PHE A 321 -12.59 -3.36 7.07
CA PHE A 321 -13.84 -2.94 6.41
C PHE A 321 -14.20 -3.89 5.27
N ALA A 322 -15.46 -3.87 4.83
CA ALA A 322 -15.92 -4.65 3.70
C ALA A 322 -15.48 -4.00 2.38
N ALA A 323 -14.71 -4.71 1.57
CA ALA A 323 -14.25 -4.24 0.26
C ALA A 323 -15.33 -4.40 -0.83
N GLY A 324 -16.35 -5.24 -0.61
CA GLY A 324 -17.39 -5.55 -1.59
C GLY A 324 -16.93 -6.44 -2.74
N VAL A 325 -15.64 -6.77 -2.80
CA VAL A 325 -14.99 -7.61 -3.82
C VAL A 325 -14.00 -8.55 -3.16
N PRO A 326 -13.76 -9.76 -3.71
CA PRO A 326 -12.77 -10.65 -3.13
C PRO A 326 -11.35 -10.22 -3.45
N GLY A 327 -10.47 -10.34 -2.46
CA GLY A 327 -9.04 -10.18 -2.64
C GLY A 327 -8.43 -11.28 -3.47
N MET A 328 -7.24 -10.98 -4.01
CA MET A 328 -6.44 -11.98 -4.72
C MET A 328 -6.05 -13.11 -3.74
N PRO A 329 -6.14 -14.39 -4.18
CA PRO A 329 -5.62 -15.48 -3.37
C PRO A 329 -4.13 -15.29 -3.08
N VAL A 330 -3.73 -15.50 -1.82
CA VAL A 330 -2.30 -15.58 -1.46
C VAL A 330 -1.65 -16.72 -2.24
N PRO A 331 -0.42 -16.57 -2.71
CA PRO A 331 0.31 -17.57 -3.47
C PRO A 331 0.42 -18.92 -2.78
#